data_99e74f263114a3f096d9f6bfdfc791e6
#
_entry.id   99e74f263114a3f096d9f6bfdfc791e6
#
_cell.length_a   1.000
_cell.length_b   1.000
_cell.length_c   1.000
_cell.angle_alpha   90.00
_cell.angle_beta   90.00
_cell.angle_gamma   90.00
#
_symmetry.space_group_name_H-M   'P 1'
#
loop_
_entity.id
_entity.type
_entity.pdbx_description
1 polymer ?
#
loop_
_entity_poly.entity_id
_entity_poly.type
_entity_poly.pdbx_seq_one_letter_code
_entity_poly.pdbx_strand_id
1 'polypeptide(L)'
;MDILNLGSHRIGARFPEKGLRKGKNPAILLNDGELIEQLNLRTERAVLVGVYPNNRLSEYTPWPEPAFRPGTPDFGGQLGQYHRELNNEILPALIDEYALDTEKLAYGGYSLGGLAAT
;
A
#
# COMPACT_ATOMS: atom_id res chain seq x y z
N MET A 1 -6.02 -6.68 13.13
CA MET A 1 -5.62 -5.75 12.07
C MET A 1 -6.73 -4.77 11.79
N ASP A 2 -6.44 -3.48 11.78
CA ASP A 2 -7.43 -2.46 11.43
C ASP A 2 -7.72 -2.45 9.94
N ILE A 3 -8.98 -2.28 9.58
CA ILE A 3 -9.40 -2.12 8.19
C ILE A 3 -10.04 -0.76 8.03
N LEU A 4 -9.55 0.01 7.06
CA LEU A 4 -10.01 1.36 6.76
C LEU A 4 -10.39 1.45 5.28
N ASN A 5 -11.25 2.40 4.96
CA ASN A 5 -11.53 2.78 3.58
C ASN A 5 -11.10 4.23 3.39
N LEU A 6 -10.06 4.46 2.61
CA LEU A 6 -9.49 5.77 2.36
C LEU A 6 -9.41 6.02 0.86
N GLY A 7 -9.95 7.14 0.41
CA GLY A 7 -10.12 7.37 -1.00
C GLY A 7 -10.99 6.27 -1.61
N SER A 8 -10.55 5.66 -2.69
CA SER A 8 -11.24 4.56 -3.35
C SER A 8 -10.71 3.18 -2.96
N HIS A 9 -9.79 3.11 -1.99
CA HIS A 9 -9.10 1.88 -1.64
C HIS A 9 -9.42 1.40 -0.22
N ARG A 10 -9.37 0.08 -0.06
CA ARG A 10 -9.39 -0.57 1.23
C ARG A 10 -7.96 -0.66 1.76
N ILE A 11 -7.79 -0.38 3.04
CA ILE A 11 -6.48 -0.32 3.69
C ILE A 11 -6.51 -1.25 4.90
N GLY A 12 -5.46 -2.04 5.06
CA GLY A 12 -5.25 -2.83 6.27
C GLY A 12 -4.03 -2.33 7.02
N ALA A 13 -4.15 -2.15 8.33
CA ALA A 13 -3.03 -1.73 9.16
C ALA A 13 -2.79 -2.74 10.27
N ARG A 14 -1.56 -3.21 10.38
CA ARG A 14 -1.12 -4.07 11.49
C ARG A 14 -0.18 -3.28 12.38
N PHE A 15 -0.51 -3.21 13.67
CA PHE A 15 0.27 -2.48 14.64
C PHE A 15 1.57 -3.22 14.97
N PRO A 16 2.64 -2.49 15.35
CA PRO A 16 3.87 -3.14 15.78
C PRO A 16 3.67 -3.95 17.06
N GLU A 17 4.47 -4.98 17.24
CA GLU A 17 4.37 -5.86 18.43
C GLU A 17 4.55 -5.09 19.72
N LYS A 18 5.37 -4.04 19.73
CA LYS A 18 5.59 -3.19 20.90
C LYS A 18 4.54 -2.07 21.06
N GLY A 19 3.50 -2.06 20.22
CA GLY A 19 2.42 -1.08 20.28
C GLY A 19 2.77 0.26 19.65
N LEU A 20 1.74 1.09 19.47
CA LEU A 20 1.88 2.41 18.92
C LEU A 20 2.45 3.39 19.95
N ARG A 21 3.27 4.31 19.47
CA ARG A 21 3.71 5.47 20.23
C ARG A 21 2.69 6.61 20.08
N LYS A 22 2.76 7.60 20.98
CA LYS A 22 1.91 8.79 20.88
C LYS A 22 2.20 9.66 19.68
N GLY A 23 3.35 9.50 19.05
CA GLY A 23 3.73 10.21 17.84
C GLY A 23 4.98 9.60 17.22
N LYS A 24 5.28 10.00 15.98
CA LYS A 24 6.49 9.58 15.24
C LYS A 24 6.61 8.06 15.09
N ASN A 25 5.50 7.40 14.76
CA ASN A 25 5.52 5.97 14.48
C ASN A 25 6.09 5.71 13.09
N PRO A 26 7.16 4.89 12.96
CA PRO A 26 7.63 4.48 11.63
C PRO A 26 6.59 3.58 10.97
N ALA A 27 6.56 3.57 9.64
CA ALA A 27 5.61 2.77 8.90
C ALA A 27 6.22 2.19 7.64
N ILE A 28 5.71 1.04 7.23
CA ILE A 28 6.02 0.39 5.97
C ILE A 28 4.71 0.26 5.20
N LEU A 29 4.64 0.91 4.06
CA LEU A 29 3.48 0.88 3.17
C LEU A 29 3.72 -0.17 2.10
N LEU A 30 2.78 -1.08 1.92
CA LEU A 30 2.88 -2.17 0.97
C LEU A 30 1.73 -2.13 -0.03
N ASN A 31 2.06 -2.23 -1.31
CA ASN A 31 1.09 -2.58 -2.33
C ASN A 31 0.70 -4.06 -2.15
N ASP A 32 -0.49 -4.44 -2.64
CA ASP A 32 -1.05 -5.77 -2.37
C ASP A 32 -1.17 -6.03 -0.86
N GLY A 33 -2.06 -5.29 -0.21
CA GLY A 33 -2.22 -5.33 1.25
C GLY A 33 -2.46 -6.71 1.83
N GLU A 34 -3.03 -7.64 1.07
CA GLU A 34 -3.24 -9.03 1.48
C GLU A 34 -1.94 -9.76 1.82
N LEU A 35 -0.78 -9.28 1.35
CA LEU A 35 0.51 -9.91 1.68
C LEU A 35 0.79 -9.89 3.19
N ILE A 36 0.31 -8.90 3.90
CA ILE A 36 0.50 -8.81 5.35
C ILE A 36 -0.11 -10.03 6.03
N GLU A 37 -1.32 -10.42 5.61
CA GLU A 37 -2.01 -11.58 6.16
C GLU A 37 -1.47 -12.90 5.61
N GLN A 38 -1.29 -12.99 4.29
CA GLN A 38 -0.85 -14.21 3.63
C GLN A 38 0.53 -14.66 4.09
N LEU A 39 1.45 -13.72 4.27
CA LEU A 39 2.80 -14.00 4.73
C LEU A 39 2.96 -13.81 6.24
N ASN A 40 1.90 -13.46 6.94
CA ASN A 40 1.90 -13.17 8.36
C ASN A 40 3.04 -12.21 8.77
N LEU A 41 3.18 -11.14 8.00
CA LEU A 41 4.22 -10.14 8.23
C LEU A 41 4.01 -9.43 9.56
N ARG A 42 5.08 -9.29 10.32
CA ARG A 42 5.05 -8.62 11.62
C ARG A 42 6.28 -7.74 11.78
N THR A 43 6.13 -6.67 12.54
CA THR A 43 7.25 -5.79 12.88
C THR A 43 7.25 -5.53 14.38
N GLU A 44 8.42 -5.19 14.89
CA GLU A 44 8.57 -4.85 16.30
C GLU A 44 8.12 -3.42 16.58
N ARG A 45 8.45 -2.47 15.72
CA ARG A 45 8.23 -1.03 15.98
C ARG A 45 7.48 -0.29 14.87
N ALA A 46 7.39 -0.81 13.67
CA ALA A 46 6.76 -0.13 12.55
C ALA A 46 5.30 -0.55 12.37
N VAL A 47 4.47 0.39 11.92
CA VAL A 47 3.11 0.08 11.47
C VAL A 47 3.22 -0.51 10.07
N LEU A 48 2.64 -1.67 9.84
CA LEU A 48 2.50 -2.25 8.51
C LEU A 48 1.18 -1.80 7.92
N VAL A 49 1.24 -1.10 6.80
CA VAL A 49 0.04 -0.60 6.12
C VAL A 49 -0.02 -1.23 4.75
N GLY A 50 -1.09 -1.95 4.46
CA GLY A 50 -1.30 -2.56 3.17
C GLY A 50 -2.43 -1.89 2.41
N VAL A 51 -2.18 -1.52 1.16
CA VAL A 51 -3.20 -0.99 0.27
C VAL A 51 -3.70 -2.13 -0.60
N TYR A 52 -5.00 -2.42 -0.53
CA TYR A 52 -5.61 -3.45 -1.36
C TYR A 52 -5.93 -2.87 -2.73
N PRO A 53 -5.37 -3.40 -3.82
CA PRO A 53 -5.64 -2.87 -5.14
C PRO A 53 -7.08 -3.17 -5.57
N ASN A 54 -7.69 -2.23 -6.30
CA ASN A 54 -8.97 -2.48 -6.96
C ASN A 54 -8.76 -3.25 -8.27
N ASN A 55 -7.70 -2.90 -9.00
CA ASN A 55 -7.27 -3.58 -10.21
C ASN A 55 -5.75 -3.44 -10.32
N ARG A 56 -5.02 -4.45 -9.83
CA ARG A 56 -3.56 -4.36 -9.77
C ARG A 56 -2.88 -4.29 -11.14
N LEU A 57 -3.46 -4.91 -12.16
CA LEU A 57 -2.89 -4.86 -13.51
C LEU A 57 -2.97 -3.46 -14.09
N SER A 58 -3.98 -2.67 -13.73
CA SER A 58 -4.13 -1.29 -14.16
C SER A 58 -3.40 -0.32 -13.24
N GLU A 59 -3.55 -0.48 -11.93
CA GLU A 59 -3.04 0.48 -10.94
C GLU A 59 -1.53 0.42 -10.76
N TYR A 60 -0.91 -0.74 -11.03
CA TYR A 60 0.53 -0.96 -10.80
C TYR A 60 1.36 -0.81 -12.07
N THR A 61 0.77 -0.41 -13.18
CA THR A 61 1.49 -0.24 -14.45
C THR A 61 1.51 1.22 -14.88
N PRO A 62 2.67 1.73 -15.35
CA PRO A 62 2.83 3.14 -15.69
C PRO A 62 2.20 3.53 -17.05
N TRP A 63 2.01 2.57 -17.94
CA TRP A 63 1.37 2.77 -19.25
C TRP A 63 0.61 1.51 -19.64
N PRO A 64 -0.41 1.63 -20.53
CA PRO A 64 -1.13 0.45 -21.04
C PRO A 64 -0.23 -0.48 -21.85
N GLU A 65 -0.39 -1.78 -21.64
CA GLU A 65 0.31 -2.82 -22.38
C GLU A 65 -0.59 -4.04 -22.57
N PRO A 66 -0.48 -4.78 -23.69
CA PRO A 66 -1.20 -6.04 -23.85
C PRO A 66 -0.78 -7.08 -22.82
N ALA A 67 -1.71 -7.95 -22.44
CA ALA A 67 -1.44 -9.04 -21.54
C ALA A 67 -0.39 -10.01 -22.12
N PHE A 68 0.43 -10.58 -21.23
CA PHE A 68 1.44 -11.57 -21.63
C PHE A 68 0.83 -12.93 -21.99
N ARG A 69 -0.37 -13.21 -21.50
CA ARG A 69 -1.06 -14.49 -21.70
C ARG A 69 -2.46 -14.25 -22.28
N PRO A 70 -2.89 -15.08 -23.26
CA PRO A 70 -4.27 -15.02 -23.73
C PRO A 70 -5.28 -15.24 -22.60
N GLY A 71 -6.38 -14.52 -22.65
CA GLY A 71 -7.45 -14.66 -21.65
C GLY A 71 -7.26 -13.91 -20.35
N THR A 72 -6.14 -13.21 -20.16
CA THR A 72 -5.93 -12.32 -19.01
C THR A 72 -6.15 -10.86 -19.43
N PRO A 73 -6.62 -10.00 -18.49
CA PRO A 73 -6.77 -8.57 -18.79
C PRO A 73 -5.44 -7.91 -19.14
N ASP A 74 -5.49 -6.90 -20.00
CA ASP A 74 -4.34 -6.08 -20.33
C ASP A 74 -3.92 -5.21 -19.15
N PHE A 75 -2.68 -4.72 -19.17
CA PHE A 75 -2.20 -3.74 -18.21
C PHE A 75 -2.81 -2.37 -18.52
N GLY A 76 -3.42 -1.74 -17.51
CA GLY A 76 -4.22 -0.53 -17.73
C GLY A 76 -3.46 0.79 -17.66
N GLY A 77 -2.25 0.80 -17.11
CA GLY A 77 -1.43 2.02 -17.09
C GLY A 77 -1.93 3.12 -16.14
N GLN A 78 -2.56 2.79 -15.03
CA GLN A 78 -3.15 3.76 -14.11
C GLN A 78 -2.28 4.08 -12.89
N LEU A 79 -0.98 3.77 -12.94
CA LEU A 79 -0.08 3.98 -11.80
C LEU A 79 -0.02 5.45 -11.36
N GLY A 80 0.03 6.38 -12.31
CA GLY A 80 0.05 7.80 -11.98
C GLY A 80 -1.17 8.25 -11.19
N GLN A 81 -2.35 7.76 -11.57
CA GLN A 81 -3.59 8.04 -10.85
C GLN A 81 -3.59 7.41 -9.46
N TYR A 82 -3.13 6.17 -9.34
CA TYR A 82 -2.99 5.49 -8.06
C TYR A 82 -2.02 6.24 -7.13
N HIS A 83 -0.87 6.66 -7.64
CA HIS A 83 0.10 7.41 -6.84
C HIS A 83 -0.45 8.77 -6.39
N ARG A 84 -1.24 9.45 -7.23
CA ARG A 84 -1.88 10.72 -6.82
C ARG A 84 -2.87 10.49 -5.68
N GLU A 85 -3.69 9.46 -5.75
CA GLU A 85 -4.61 9.11 -4.67
C GLU A 85 -3.84 8.75 -3.40
N LEU A 86 -2.79 7.95 -3.52
CA LEU A 86 -1.94 7.55 -2.41
C LEU A 86 -1.34 8.76 -1.70
N ASN A 87 -0.77 9.69 -2.46
CA ASN A 87 -0.09 10.85 -1.89
C ASN A 87 -1.06 11.93 -1.37
N ASN A 88 -2.22 12.10 -2.00
CA ASN A 88 -3.11 13.22 -1.70
C ASN A 88 -4.25 12.84 -0.76
N GLU A 89 -4.64 11.57 -0.71
CA GLU A 89 -5.80 11.13 0.09
C GLU A 89 -5.43 10.07 1.13
N ILE A 90 -4.76 9.00 0.71
CA ILE A 90 -4.50 7.85 1.57
C ILE A 90 -3.44 8.15 2.61
N LEU A 91 -2.26 8.58 2.17
CA LEU A 91 -1.12 8.79 3.07
C LEU A 91 -1.36 9.90 4.10
N PRO A 92 -1.92 11.07 3.75
CA PRO A 92 -2.22 12.08 4.75
C PRO A 92 -3.18 11.58 5.84
N ALA A 93 -4.20 10.81 5.47
CA ALA A 93 -5.14 10.24 6.43
C ALA A 93 -4.47 9.22 7.35
N LEU A 94 -3.55 8.40 6.83
CA LEU A 94 -2.79 7.43 7.62
C LEU A 94 -1.84 8.11 8.60
N ILE A 95 -1.15 9.15 8.15
CA ILE A 95 -0.25 9.93 9.01
C ILE A 95 -1.02 10.48 10.20
N ASP A 96 -2.21 11.00 9.96
CA ASP A 96 -3.07 11.56 11.00
C ASP A 96 -3.60 10.47 11.94
N GLU A 97 -4.13 9.38 11.38
CA GLU A 97 -4.76 8.30 12.14
C GLU A 97 -3.79 7.58 13.08
N TYR A 98 -2.56 7.33 12.62
CA TYR A 98 -1.59 6.53 13.36
C TYR A 98 -0.38 7.32 13.84
N ALA A 99 -0.41 8.65 13.73
CA ALA A 99 0.70 9.52 14.12
C ALA A 99 2.04 9.06 13.50
N LEU A 100 2.04 8.87 12.18
CA LEU A 100 3.21 8.36 11.46
C LEU A 100 4.32 9.40 11.37
N ASP A 101 5.56 8.92 11.42
CA ASP A 101 6.74 9.75 11.20
C ASP A 101 7.02 9.84 9.70
N THR A 102 6.85 11.03 9.11
CA THR A 102 7.04 11.24 7.67
C THR A 102 8.49 11.03 7.23
N GLU A 103 9.45 11.05 8.15
CA GLU A 103 10.86 10.80 7.85
C GLU A 103 11.23 9.32 7.93
N LYS A 104 10.33 8.47 8.43
CA LYS A 104 10.55 7.03 8.61
C LYS A 104 9.43 6.23 7.95
N LEU A 105 9.22 6.51 6.67
CA LEU A 105 8.26 5.80 5.82
C LEU A 105 9.01 5.01 4.75
N ALA A 106 8.68 3.73 4.62
CA ALA A 106 9.14 2.89 3.52
C ALA A 106 7.95 2.49 2.66
N TYR A 107 8.20 2.32 1.38
CA TYR A 107 7.17 1.91 0.41
C TYR A 107 7.71 0.73 -0.39
N GLY A 108 6.95 -0.34 -0.46
CA GLY A 108 7.39 -1.55 -1.13
C GLY A 108 6.25 -2.38 -1.67
N GLY A 109 6.59 -3.53 -2.22
CA GLY A 109 5.64 -4.48 -2.77
C GLY A 109 6.34 -5.66 -3.37
N TYR A 110 5.56 -6.60 -3.91
CA TYR A 110 6.06 -7.82 -4.53
C TYR A 110 5.64 -7.86 -6.00
N SER A 111 6.56 -8.28 -6.88
CA SER A 111 6.31 -8.42 -8.31
C SER A 111 5.82 -7.10 -8.91
N LEU A 112 4.63 -7.05 -9.49
CA LEU A 112 4.05 -5.83 -10.06
C LEU A 112 3.86 -4.74 -8.99
N GLY A 113 3.50 -5.12 -7.76
CA GLY A 113 3.42 -4.19 -6.64
C GLY A 113 4.78 -3.59 -6.28
N GLY A 114 5.86 -4.35 -6.42
CA GLY A 114 7.22 -3.84 -6.26
C GLY A 114 7.60 -2.86 -7.35
N LEU A 115 7.25 -3.14 -8.60
CA LEU A 115 7.44 -2.20 -9.71
C LEU A 115 6.70 -0.88 -9.44
N ALA A 116 5.47 -0.95 -8.97
CA ALA A 116 4.67 0.24 -8.67
C ALA A 116 5.29 1.08 -7.54
N ALA A 117 6.06 0.47 -6.64
CA ALA A 117 6.71 1.17 -5.53
C ALA A 117 8.01 1.88 -5.94
N THR A 118 8.52 1.59 -7.11
CA THR A 118 9.72 2.28 -7.61
C THR A 118 9.37 3.56 -8.34
#